data_131c43072d4232a0068a0b7081f41f08
#
_entry.id   131c43072d4232a0068a0b7081f41f08
#
_cell.length_a   1.000
_cell.length_b   1.000
_cell.length_c   1.000
_cell.angle_alpha   90.00
_cell.angle_beta   90.00
_cell.angle_gamma   90.00
#
_symmetry.space_group_name_H-M   'P 1'
#
loop_
_entity.id
_entity.type
_entity.pdbx_description
1 polymer ?
#
loop_
_entity_poly.entity_id
_entity_poly.type
_entity_poly.pdbx_seq_one_letter_code
_entity_poly.pdbx_strand_id
1 'polypeptide(L)'
;MLYSCISDEDFQIDFRNPKNKEMFKFKMLQQFDKCEATLGYIMRGERATLGKTITDVRLELRLSKKYILAIESGDISAFRCLKFVPGYVRSYAHYLGLNPDQAFATFCIETGFSLGSEQQRNMRARLLNYIYLLNGIFSIKVS
;
A
#
# COMPACT_ATOMS: atom_id res chain seq x y z
N MET A 1 10.93 8.92 7.44
CA MET A 1 11.25 9.78 6.29
C MET A 1 9.99 10.41 5.68
N LEU A 2 9.20 11.10 6.49
CA LEU A 2 8.07 11.93 6.02
C LEU A 2 8.47 13.38 5.68
N TYR A 3 9.76 13.70 5.75
CA TYR A 3 10.27 15.07 5.62
C TYR A 3 10.79 15.43 4.22
N SER A 4 10.79 14.51 3.26
CA SER A 4 11.33 14.80 1.93
C SER A 4 10.34 15.43 0.93
N CYS A 5 9.09 15.63 1.33
CA CYS A 5 8.06 16.28 0.48
C CYS A 5 7.73 17.70 0.88
N ILE A 6 8.34 18.23 1.93
CA ILE A 6 8.20 19.63 2.34
C ILE A 6 9.49 20.32 1.92
N SER A 7 9.42 21.21 0.94
CA SER A 7 10.55 22.04 0.58
C SER A 7 10.88 23.00 1.73
N ASP A 8 12.17 23.24 1.95
CA ASP A 8 12.68 24.13 3.03
C ASP A 8 12.09 25.55 2.96
N GLU A 9 11.50 25.94 1.85
CA GLU A 9 10.83 27.23 1.66
C GLU A 9 9.48 27.33 2.39
N ASP A 10 8.81 26.21 2.67
CA ASP A 10 7.51 26.20 3.36
C ASP A 10 7.64 26.35 4.89
N PHE A 11 8.86 26.31 5.44
CA PHE A 11 9.12 26.40 6.88
C PHE A 11 9.13 27.85 7.44
N GLN A 12 9.02 28.86 6.57
CA GLN A 12 9.02 30.29 6.95
C GLN A 12 7.61 30.88 7.11
N ILE A 13 6.58 30.07 7.25
CA ILE A 13 5.20 30.54 7.35
C ILE A 13 4.92 31.00 8.78
N ASP A 14 4.60 32.28 8.95
CA ASP A 14 4.13 32.79 10.24
C ASP A 14 2.72 32.27 10.57
N PHE A 15 2.66 31.26 11.44
CA PHE A 15 1.43 30.62 11.90
C PHE A 15 0.56 31.51 12.82
N ARG A 16 1.00 32.72 13.17
CA ARG A 16 0.21 33.68 13.96
C ARG A 16 -0.91 34.30 13.12
N ASN A 17 -0.75 34.31 11.79
CA ASN A 17 -1.76 34.79 10.88
C ASN A 17 -2.76 33.65 10.52
N PRO A 18 -4.08 33.81 10.83
CA PRO A 18 -5.09 32.79 10.55
C PRO A 18 -5.20 32.42 9.06
N LYS A 19 -4.96 33.39 8.16
CA LYS A 19 -4.96 33.13 6.70
C LYS A 19 -3.82 32.19 6.28
N ASN A 20 -2.66 32.31 6.90
CA ASN A 20 -1.52 31.44 6.61
C ASN A 20 -1.76 30.01 7.11
N LYS A 21 -2.45 29.88 8.25
CA LYS A 21 -2.83 28.56 8.80
C LYS A 21 -3.82 27.84 7.91
N GLU A 22 -4.81 28.54 7.36
CA GLU A 22 -5.77 27.98 6.40
C GLU A 22 -5.10 27.60 5.08
N MET A 23 -4.22 28.44 4.56
CA MET A 23 -3.49 28.21 3.32
C MET A 23 -2.50 27.05 3.46
N PHE A 24 -1.84 26.91 4.61
CA PHE A 24 -0.97 25.79 4.92
C PHE A 24 -1.77 24.47 5.01
N LYS A 25 -2.92 24.50 5.70
CA LYS A 25 -3.83 23.37 5.76
C LYS A 25 -4.31 22.94 4.37
N PHE A 26 -4.63 23.90 3.51
CA PHE A 26 -5.06 23.64 2.14
C PHE A 26 -3.93 23.06 1.27
N LYS A 27 -2.70 23.60 1.37
CA LYS A 27 -1.52 23.05 0.70
C LYS A 27 -1.19 21.63 1.19
N MET A 28 -1.26 21.40 2.50
CA MET A 28 -1.05 20.06 3.08
C MET A 28 -2.09 19.07 2.55
N LEU A 29 -3.37 19.43 2.51
CA LEU A 29 -4.42 18.58 1.96
C LEU A 29 -4.18 18.26 0.47
N GLN A 30 -3.77 19.23 -0.34
CA GLN A 30 -3.44 19.01 -1.76
C GLN A 30 -2.18 18.13 -1.96
N GLN A 31 -1.22 18.19 -1.05
CA GLN A 31 -0.06 17.28 -1.08
C GLN A 31 -0.44 15.86 -0.67
N PHE A 32 -1.38 15.70 0.28
CA PHE A 32 -1.92 14.38 0.62
C PHE A 32 -2.70 13.75 -0.53
N ASP A 33 -3.45 14.52 -1.31
CA ASP A 33 -4.15 14.03 -2.51
C ASP A 33 -3.21 13.62 -3.65
N LYS A 34 -1.97 14.14 -3.67
CA LYS A 34 -0.93 13.78 -4.65
C LYS A 34 -0.03 12.63 -4.21
N CYS A 35 0.04 12.34 -2.92
CA CYS A 35 0.69 11.14 -2.41
C CYS A 35 -0.30 9.97 -2.58
N GLU A 36 -0.30 9.35 -3.76
CA GLU A 36 -0.89 8.03 -3.89
C GLU A 36 -0.21 7.12 -2.86
N ALA A 37 -0.96 6.77 -1.81
CA ALA A 37 -0.45 5.92 -0.75
C ALA A 37 -0.12 4.56 -1.36
N THR A 38 1.17 4.28 -1.55
CA THR A 38 1.61 2.98 -2.04
C THR A 38 1.18 1.87 -1.07
N LEU A 39 0.97 0.67 -1.59
CA LEU A 39 0.66 -0.50 -0.76
C LEU A 39 1.64 -0.66 0.40
N GLY A 40 2.93 -0.48 0.12
CA GLY A 40 3.97 -0.59 1.14
C GLY A 40 3.81 0.43 2.27
N TYR A 41 3.39 1.66 1.94
CA TYR A 41 3.07 2.68 2.92
C TYR A 41 1.86 2.30 3.78
N ILE A 42 0.80 1.78 3.15
CA ILE A 42 -0.41 1.30 3.85
C ILE A 42 -0.04 0.15 4.80
N MET A 43 0.68 -0.86 4.32
CA MET A 43 1.10 -2.01 5.13
C MET A 43 1.97 -1.62 6.33
N ARG A 44 2.88 -0.66 6.14
CA ARG A 44 3.69 -0.10 7.22
C ARG A 44 2.84 0.63 8.25
N GLY A 45 1.86 1.41 7.81
CA GLY A 45 0.91 2.11 8.66
C GLY A 45 0.07 1.15 9.50
N GLU A 46 -0.50 0.11 8.89
CA GLU A 46 -1.27 -0.92 9.59
C GLU A 46 -0.40 -1.68 10.60
N ARG A 47 0.82 -2.03 10.22
CA ARG A 47 1.78 -2.65 11.16
C ARG A 47 2.06 -1.76 12.37
N ALA A 48 2.28 -0.46 12.15
CA ALA A 48 2.50 0.50 13.22
C ALA A 48 1.25 0.65 14.12
N THR A 49 0.06 0.67 13.55
CA THR A 49 -1.21 0.72 14.28
C THR A 49 -1.40 -0.50 15.18
N LEU A 50 -0.96 -1.68 14.72
CA LEU A 50 -0.94 -2.90 15.52
C LEU A 50 0.18 -2.93 16.58
N GLY A 51 1.05 -1.91 16.63
CA GLY A 51 2.21 -1.85 17.52
C GLY A 51 3.27 -2.92 17.24
N LYS A 52 3.30 -3.48 16.03
CA LYS A 52 4.19 -4.58 15.64
C LYS A 52 5.49 -4.07 15.01
N THR A 53 6.61 -4.55 15.51
CA THR A 53 7.91 -4.33 14.88
C THR A 53 8.12 -5.30 13.71
N ILE A 54 9.09 -4.99 12.83
CA ILE A 54 9.48 -5.93 11.75
C ILE A 54 9.97 -7.26 12.32
N THR A 55 10.57 -7.23 13.51
CA THR A 55 11.03 -8.44 14.19
C THR A 55 9.85 -9.32 14.64
N ASP A 56 8.77 -8.71 15.14
CA ASP A 56 7.57 -9.43 15.54
C ASP A 56 6.91 -10.11 14.34
N VAL A 57 6.74 -9.37 13.24
CA VAL A 57 6.20 -9.91 11.97
C VAL A 57 7.07 -11.06 11.46
N ARG A 58 8.40 -10.90 11.51
CA ARG A 58 9.35 -11.95 11.11
C ARG A 58 9.16 -13.24 11.89
N LEU A 59 8.98 -13.13 13.19
CA LEU A 59 8.81 -14.29 14.07
C LEU A 59 7.45 -14.96 13.86
N GLU A 60 6.40 -14.18 13.77
CA GLU A 60 5.02 -14.68 13.66
C GLU A 60 4.73 -15.28 12.28
N LEU A 61 5.19 -14.65 11.20
CA LEU A 61 4.98 -15.13 9.82
C LEU A 61 6.12 -16.05 9.30
N ARG A 62 7.20 -16.19 10.06
CA ARG A 62 8.43 -16.89 9.61
C ARG A 62 8.98 -16.36 8.28
N LEU A 63 8.76 -15.06 8.01
CA LEU A 63 9.29 -14.36 6.85
C LEU A 63 10.65 -13.74 7.17
N SER A 64 11.54 -13.73 6.19
CA SER A 64 12.79 -12.99 6.34
C SER A 64 12.53 -11.49 6.47
N LYS A 65 13.23 -10.81 7.40
CA LYS A 65 13.19 -9.36 7.55
C LYS A 65 13.40 -8.63 6.20
N LYS A 66 14.31 -9.16 5.37
CA LYS A 66 14.59 -8.64 4.04
C LYS A 66 13.34 -8.64 3.15
N TYR A 67 12.52 -9.69 3.20
CA TYR A 67 11.31 -9.80 2.39
C TYR A 67 10.18 -8.91 2.90
N ILE A 68 10.05 -8.73 4.21
CA ILE A 68 9.08 -7.79 4.79
C ILE A 68 9.41 -6.36 4.33
N LEU A 69 10.67 -5.96 4.43
CA LEU A 69 11.14 -4.65 3.96
C LEU A 69 10.96 -4.49 2.45
N ALA A 70 11.21 -5.54 1.68
CA ALA A 70 11.04 -5.54 0.24
C ALA A 70 9.57 -5.35 -0.18
N ILE A 71 8.63 -5.95 0.55
CA ILE A 71 7.19 -5.73 0.31
C ILE A 71 6.82 -4.27 0.65
N GLU A 72 7.29 -3.74 1.78
CA GLU A 72 7.01 -2.35 2.18
C GLU A 72 7.68 -1.29 1.29
N SER A 73 8.74 -1.64 0.57
CA SER A 73 9.43 -0.76 -0.38
C SER A 73 9.06 -0.99 -1.85
N GLY A 74 8.34 -2.07 -2.16
CA GLY A 74 8.05 -2.49 -3.54
C GLY A 74 9.27 -3.02 -4.29
N ASP A 75 10.33 -3.46 -3.60
CA ASP A 75 11.56 -3.94 -4.21
C ASP A 75 11.51 -5.43 -4.56
N ILE A 76 11.19 -5.73 -5.81
CA ILE A 76 11.13 -7.11 -6.32
C ILE A 76 12.52 -7.76 -6.36
N SER A 77 13.58 -6.99 -6.54
CA SER A 77 14.95 -7.52 -6.70
C SER A 77 15.48 -8.20 -5.44
N ALA A 78 14.91 -7.88 -4.28
CA ALA A 78 15.26 -8.46 -2.99
C ALA A 78 14.87 -9.94 -2.84
N PHE A 79 13.92 -10.42 -3.66
CA PHE A 79 13.42 -11.79 -3.55
C PHE A 79 14.30 -12.78 -4.34
N ARG A 80 14.79 -13.82 -3.67
CA ARG A 80 15.57 -14.88 -4.31
C ARG A 80 14.76 -15.71 -5.29
N CYS A 81 13.49 -15.93 -5.00
CA CYS A 81 12.60 -16.73 -5.82
C CYS A 81 11.26 -16.02 -5.99
N LEU A 82 11.00 -15.56 -7.20
CA LEU A 82 9.80 -14.80 -7.53
C LEU A 82 8.49 -15.60 -7.40
N LYS A 83 8.56 -16.93 -7.48
CA LYS A 83 7.39 -17.80 -7.33
C LYS A 83 6.72 -17.70 -5.95
N PHE A 84 7.47 -17.32 -4.92
CA PHE A 84 6.97 -17.21 -3.56
C PHE A 84 6.46 -15.82 -3.21
N VAL A 85 6.74 -14.80 -4.01
CA VAL A 85 6.29 -13.41 -3.78
C VAL A 85 4.79 -13.31 -3.54
N PRO A 86 3.92 -13.97 -4.34
CA PRO A 86 2.48 -13.94 -4.09
C PRO A 86 2.08 -14.43 -2.70
N GLY A 87 2.71 -15.51 -2.25
CA GLY A 87 2.48 -16.07 -0.91
C GLY A 87 2.93 -15.11 0.18
N TYR A 88 4.10 -14.53 0.06
CA TYR A 88 4.63 -13.59 1.04
C TYR A 88 3.78 -12.32 1.17
N VAL A 89 3.40 -11.71 0.04
CA VAL A 89 2.55 -10.51 0.04
C VAL A 89 1.18 -10.79 0.64
N ARG A 90 0.53 -11.91 0.26
CA ARG A 90 -0.77 -12.31 0.79
C ARG A 90 -0.74 -12.64 2.27
N SER A 91 0.28 -13.37 2.73
CA SER A 91 0.43 -13.71 4.14
C SER A 91 0.63 -12.46 5.00
N TYR A 92 1.42 -11.51 4.52
CA TYR A 92 1.65 -10.26 5.23
C TYR A 92 0.40 -9.38 5.24
N ALA A 93 -0.30 -9.25 4.12
CA ALA A 93 -1.57 -8.53 4.03
C ALA A 93 -2.63 -9.13 4.99
N HIS A 94 -2.79 -10.44 4.97
CA HIS A 94 -3.71 -11.14 5.88
C HIS A 94 -3.38 -10.90 7.35
N TYR A 95 -2.09 -10.93 7.70
CA TYR A 95 -1.61 -10.66 9.06
C TYR A 95 -1.98 -9.24 9.53
N LEU A 96 -1.94 -8.27 8.62
CA LEU A 96 -2.30 -6.87 8.89
C LEU A 96 -3.81 -6.61 8.85
N GLY A 97 -4.64 -7.63 8.57
CA GLY A 97 -6.09 -7.48 8.42
C GLY A 97 -6.55 -6.90 7.07
N LEU A 98 -5.63 -6.82 6.10
CA LEU A 98 -5.94 -6.39 4.74
C LEU A 98 -6.46 -7.57 3.89
N ASN A 99 -7.20 -7.27 2.82
CA ASN A 99 -7.59 -8.29 1.85
C ASN A 99 -6.35 -8.80 1.07
N PRO A 100 -5.99 -10.09 1.17
CA PRO A 100 -4.75 -10.61 0.58
C PRO A 100 -4.69 -10.53 -0.94
N ASP A 101 -5.81 -10.80 -1.62
CA ASP A 101 -5.85 -10.80 -3.08
C ASP A 101 -5.81 -9.38 -3.64
N GLN A 102 -6.50 -8.45 -2.99
CA GLN A 102 -6.47 -7.04 -3.35
C GLN A 102 -5.08 -6.44 -3.12
N ALA A 103 -4.47 -6.72 -1.99
CA ALA A 103 -3.12 -6.28 -1.69
C ALA A 103 -2.11 -6.82 -2.71
N PHE A 104 -2.21 -8.10 -3.08
CA PHE A 104 -1.33 -8.66 -4.10
C PHE A 104 -1.58 -8.07 -5.48
N ALA A 105 -2.82 -7.79 -5.87
CA ALA A 105 -3.13 -7.12 -7.13
C ALA A 105 -2.53 -5.72 -7.19
N THR A 106 -2.66 -4.94 -6.12
CA THR A 106 -2.05 -3.60 -5.99
C THR A 106 -0.53 -3.69 -6.08
N PHE A 107 0.09 -4.65 -5.37
CA PHE A 107 1.53 -4.89 -5.45
C PHE A 107 2.00 -5.15 -6.89
N CYS A 108 1.25 -5.95 -7.66
CA CYS A 108 1.58 -6.23 -9.06
C CYS A 108 1.50 -4.97 -9.94
N ILE A 109 0.50 -4.12 -9.71
CA ILE A 109 0.32 -2.88 -10.46
C ILE A 109 1.46 -1.90 -10.16
N GLU A 110 1.77 -1.68 -8.88
CA GLU A 110 2.78 -0.71 -8.45
C GLU A 110 4.20 -1.13 -8.84
N THR A 111 4.51 -2.41 -8.74
CA THR A 111 5.87 -2.93 -8.97
C THR A 111 6.11 -3.44 -10.39
N GLY A 112 5.06 -3.55 -11.22
CA GLY A 112 5.14 -4.19 -12.52
C GLY A 112 5.38 -5.71 -12.42
N PHE A 113 5.20 -6.30 -11.24
CA PHE A 113 5.41 -7.72 -11.03
C PHE A 113 4.38 -8.55 -11.81
N SER A 114 4.85 -9.45 -12.68
CA SER A 114 4.00 -10.40 -13.40
C SER A 114 4.49 -11.83 -13.17
N LEU A 115 3.58 -12.66 -12.69
CA LEU A 115 3.74 -14.12 -12.78
C LEU A 115 3.42 -14.52 -14.22
N GLY A 116 4.16 -15.49 -14.78
CA GLY A 116 4.00 -15.95 -16.17
C GLY A 116 2.53 -16.11 -16.60
N SER A 117 2.29 -16.08 -17.89
CA SER A 117 1.00 -15.83 -18.57
C SER A 117 -0.26 -16.56 -18.05
N GLU A 118 -0.11 -17.70 -17.39
CA GLU A 118 -1.24 -18.50 -16.91
C GLU A 118 -1.78 -18.04 -15.54
N GLN A 119 -0.90 -17.64 -14.63
CA GLN A 119 -1.28 -17.11 -13.31
C GLN A 119 -1.81 -15.68 -13.41
N GLN A 120 -1.36 -14.92 -14.39
CA GLN A 120 -1.84 -13.57 -14.65
C GLN A 120 -3.27 -13.58 -15.21
N ARG A 121 -3.66 -14.58 -16.02
CA ARG A 121 -5.04 -14.76 -16.50
C ARG A 121 -6.00 -15.06 -15.35
N ASN A 122 -5.62 -15.95 -14.44
CA ASN A 122 -6.44 -16.29 -13.28
C ASN A 122 -6.62 -15.13 -12.32
N MET A 123 -5.60 -14.27 -12.16
CA MET A 123 -5.65 -13.10 -11.30
C MET A 123 -6.51 -11.98 -11.89
N ARG A 124 -6.40 -11.73 -13.21
CA ARG A 124 -7.28 -10.79 -13.92
C ARG A 124 -8.75 -11.22 -13.87
N ALA A 125 -9.03 -12.52 -14.03
CA ALA A 125 -10.38 -13.04 -13.92
C ALA A 125 -10.97 -12.86 -12.52
N ARG A 126 -10.17 -13.06 -11.45
CA ARG A 126 -10.61 -12.82 -10.07
C ARG A 126 -10.84 -11.34 -9.79
N LEU A 127 -9.96 -10.47 -10.28
CA LEU A 127 -10.10 -9.02 -10.13
C LEU A 127 -11.34 -8.49 -10.87
N LEU A 128 -11.57 -8.94 -12.10
CA LEU A 128 -12.76 -8.59 -12.88
C LEU A 128 -14.05 -9.08 -12.19
N ASN A 129 -14.02 -10.29 -11.63
CA ASN A 129 -15.15 -10.83 -10.89
C ASN A 129 -15.45 -10.02 -9.61
N TYR A 130 -14.42 -9.56 -8.92
CA TYR A 130 -14.56 -8.70 -7.75
C TYR A 130 -15.11 -7.32 -8.11
N ILE A 131 -14.61 -6.69 -9.19
CA ILE A 131 -15.12 -5.42 -9.71
C ILE A 131 -16.57 -5.57 -10.15
N TYR A 132 -16.93 -6.70 -10.80
CA TYR A 132 -18.29 -7.00 -11.22
C TYR A 132 -19.24 -7.15 -10.03
N LEU A 133 -18.82 -7.80 -8.96
CA LEU A 133 -19.57 -7.91 -7.70
C LEU A 133 -19.78 -6.55 -7.02
N LEU A 134 -18.76 -5.68 -7.01
CA LEU A 134 -18.87 -4.32 -6.46
C LEU A 134 -19.81 -3.46 -7.29
N ASN A 135 -19.76 -3.53 -8.62
CA ASN A 135 -20.65 -2.80 -9.52
C ASN A 135 -22.08 -3.36 -9.48
N GLY A 136 -22.25 -4.67 -9.26
CA GLY A 136 -23.55 -5.31 -9.06
C GLY A 136 -24.24 -4.86 -7.78
N ILE A 137 -23.49 -4.64 -6.71
CA ILE A 137 -24.02 -4.11 -5.43
C ILE A 137 -24.41 -2.63 -5.56
N PHE A 138 -23.71 -1.87 -6.42
CA PHE A 138 -24.03 -0.46 -6.66
C PHE A 138 -25.24 -0.29 -7.60
N SER A 139 -25.53 -1.27 -8.47
CA SER A 139 -26.64 -1.21 -9.43
C SER A 139 -28.01 -1.47 -8.79
N ILE A 140 -28.08 -2.03 -7.60
CA ILE A 140 -29.33 -2.33 -6.88
C ILE A 140 -29.89 -1.11 -6.14
N LYS A 141 -29.14 0.00 -6.05
CA LYS A 141 -29.54 1.20 -5.30
C LYS A 141 -30.06 2.38 -6.15
N VAL A 142 -30.33 2.15 -7.41
CA VAL A 142 -30.99 3.14 -8.31
C VAL A 142 -32.20 2.49 -8.96
N SER A 143 -33.16 2.17 -8.13
CA SER A 143 -34.51 1.88 -8.56
C SER A 143 -35.47 2.43 -7.52
#